data_7e0355d574d1a038b8e01c0cf78b253e
#
_entry.id   7e0355d574d1a038b8e01c0cf78b253e
#
_cell.length_a   1.000
_cell.length_b   1.000
_cell.length_c   1.000
_cell.angle_alpha   90.00
_cell.angle_beta   90.00
_cell.angle_gamma   90.00
#
_symmetry.space_group_name_H-M   'P 1'
#
loop_
_entity.id
_entity.type
_entity.pdbx_description
1 polymer ?
#
loop_
_entity_poly.entity_id
_entity_poly.type
_entity_poly.pdbx_seq_one_letter_code
_entity_poly.pdbx_strand_id
1 'polypeptide(L)'
;MKKILAMTLALCMIFALCLSSSAFAAENLTFTTGGETGTYYAFGSVIAQYVSSNSDVNVTAVTGNGSQANVEDMDAGFYQLAFCQSDVMSYAYAGTNLFEELGAVDSFSVVGALYMEQVQIVTMNPDIKTVADLKGKNVSIGALGSGVYFNAVDVLGVYGLDAEKDINPVYQSFGDSAESLKDGKIDAAFIVSGAPTTAITDLATSGDVYLVSIEPEKIDELIALSPYYSPNTIAADTYGMPEDANTVAIAAVVLARDDVSEDAIYTFTKTVFDDPSALQHGKAAELSLDFASSITDVPYHPGAAKYFAEQGIEVAAVK
;
A
#
# COMPACT_ATOMS: atom_id res chain seq x y z
N MET A 1 -9.93 -51.65 46.39
CA MET A 1 -10.50 -50.32 46.31
C MET A 1 -9.43 -49.16 46.23
N LYS A 2 -8.48 -49.05 47.17
CA LYS A 2 -7.46 -47.99 47.17
C LYS A 2 -6.56 -47.99 45.94
N LYS A 3 -6.19 -49.10 45.31
CA LYS A 3 -5.37 -49.23 44.10
C LYS A 3 -6.14 -48.84 42.83
N ILE A 4 -7.45 -49.10 42.76
CA ILE A 4 -8.31 -48.74 41.64
C ILE A 4 -8.58 -47.22 41.64
N LEU A 5 -8.78 -46.63 42.84
CA LEU A 5 -8.97 -45.19 43.01
C LEU A 5 -7.70 -44.42 42.64
N ALA A 6 -6.50 -44.93 42.95
CA ALA A 6 -5.23 -44.31 42.56
C ALA A 6 -4.97 -44.39 41.05
N MET A 7 -5.37 -45.48 40.39
CA MET A 7 -5.26 -45.62 38.94
C MET A 7 -6.24 -44.71 38.19
N THR A 8 -7.47 -44.53 38.66
CA THR A 8 -8.44 -43.59 38.08
C THR A 8 -8.01 -42.14 38.26
N LEU A 9 -7.44 -41.79 39.42
CA LEU A 9 -6.89 -40.42 39.63
C LEU A 9 -5.68 -40.12 38.75
N ALA A 10 -4.79 -41.12 38.56
CA ALA A 10 -3.64 -40.97 37.64
C ALA A 10 -4.08 -40.87 36.20
N LEU A 11 -5.10 -41.59 35.75
CA LEU A 11 -5.65 -41.48 34.37
C LEU A 11 -6.36 -40.14 34.12
N CYS A 12 -7.06 -39.60 35.11
CA CYS A 12 -7.68 -38.27 35.03
C CYS A 12 -6.62 -37.15 35.01
N MET A 13 -5.49 -37.27 35.72
CA MET A 13 -4.40 -36.31 35.66
C MET A 13 -3.67 -36.37 34.32
N ILE A 14 -3.50 -37.54 33.71
CA ILE A 14 -2.91 -37.69 32.37
C ILE A 14 -3.85 -37.10 31.32
N PHE A 15 -5.17 -37.27 31.43
CA PHE A 15 -6.15 -36.68 30.52
C PHE A 15 -6.27 -35.16 30.70
N ALA A 16 -6.09 -34.63 31.92
CA ALA A 16 -6.05 -33.18 32.17
C ALA A 16 -4.74 -32.51 31.68
N LEU A 17 -3.63 -33.27 31.61
CA LEU A 17 -2.37 -32.76 30.99
C LEU A 17 -2.40 -32.78 29.43
N CYS A 18 -3.26 -33.62 28.84
CA CYS A 18 -3.47 -33.61 27.37
C CYS A 18 -4.42 -32.50 26.90
N LEU A 19 -5.07 -31.79 27.82
CA LEU A 19 -5.78 -30.53 27.57
C LEU A 19 -4.87 -29.32 27.79
N SER A 20 -3.53 -29.51 27.84
CA SER A 20 -2.61 -28.42 27.74
C SER A 20 -2.84 -27.72 26.40
N SER A 21 -3.44 -26.54 26.48
CA SER A 21 -3.46 -25.52 25.46
C SER A 21 -2.35 -25.80 24.44
N SER A 22 -2.75 -26.07 23.21
CA SER A 22 -1.92 -25.75 22.07
C SER A 22 -1.64 -24.27 22.24
N ALA A 23 -0.50 -23.94 22.84
CA ALA A 23 0.07 -22.63 22.63
C ALA A 23 0.31 -22.62 21.12
N PHE A 24 -0.60 -22.02 20.35
CA PHE A 24 -0.34 -21.69 18.96
C PHE A 24 0.95 -20.91 19.01
N ALA A 25 1.99 -21.44 18.38
CA ALA A 25 3.21 -20.65 18.18
C ALA A 25 2.76 -19.39 17.45
N ALA A 26 3.18 -18.22 17.95
CA ALA A 26 2.88 -16.96 17.30
C ALA A 26 3.24 -17.06 15.81
N GLU A 27 2.28 -16.78 14.94
CA GLU A 27 2.54 -16.80 13.51
C GLU A 27 3.38 -15.56 13.14
N ASN A 28 4.45 -15.78 12.38
CA ASN A 28 5.35 -14.70 11.99
C ASN A 28 5.05 -14.31 10.54
N LEU A 29 4.66 -13.06 10.33
CA LEU A 29 4.35 -12.50 9.03
C LEU A 29 5.37 -11.41 8.69
N THR A 30 5.98 -11.51 7.51
CA THR A 30 6.82 -10.44 6.96
C THR A 30 5.96 -9.61 6.01
N PHE A 31 5.90 -8.31 6.28
CA PHE A 31 5.10 -7.33 5.57
C PHE A 31 5.99 -6.44 4.71
N THR A 32 6.02 -6.69 3.38
CA THR A 32 6.74 -5.83 2.45
C THR A 32 5.97 -4.54 2.19
N THR A 33 6.67 -3.42 2.19
CA THR A 33 6.09 -2.09 2.14
C THR A 33 6.60 -1.30 0.94
N GLY A 34 7.26 -0.18 1.14
CA GLY A 34 7.89 0.66 0.14
C GLY A 34 9.24 1.16 0.62
N GLY A 35 9.80 2.15 -0.03
CA GLY A 35 11.00 2.85 0.42
C GLY A 35 10.77 3.59 1.75
N GLU A 36 11.83 3.78 2.54
CA GLU A 36 11.78 4.33 3.91
C GLU A 36 11.14 5.72 4.00
N THR A 37 11.19 6.51 2.93
CA THR A 37 10.64 7.88 2.88
C THR A 37 9.20 7.95 2.34
N GLY A 38 8.56 6.78 2.09
CA GLY A 38 7.19 6.64 1.63
C GLY A 38 6.21 6.24 2.75
N THR A 39 4.92 6.44 2.49
CA THR A 39 3.86 6.15 3.46
C THR A 39 3.70 4.64 3.71
N TYR A 40 3.93 3.76 2.74
CA TYR A 40 3.88 2.31 2.95
C TYR A 40 4.78 1.86 4.10
N TYR A 41 6.04 2.30 4.09
CA TYR A 41 6.99 1.90 5.15
C TYR A 41 6.64 2.55 6.48
N ALA A 42 6.32 3.85 6.48
CA ALA A 42 6.00 4.57 7.71
C ALA A 42 4.75 3.99 8.38
N PHE A 43 3.64 3.85 7.65
CA PHE A 43 2.39 3.34 8.22
C PHE A 43 2.43 1.81 8.43
N GLY A 44 3.05 1.06 7.50
CA GLY A 44 3.24 -0.38 7.64
C GLY A 44 4.03 -0.75 8.90
N SER A 45 5.05 0.03 9.25
CA SER A 45 5.82 -0.15 10.49
C SER A 45 4.97 0.08 11.74
N VAL A 46 4.11 1.09 11.73
CA VAL A 46 3.16 1.36 12.84
C VAL A 46 2.15 0.22 12.97
N ILE A 47 1.57 -0.24 11.86
CA ILE A 47 0.63 -1.38 11.84
C ILE A 47 1.34 -2.64 12.37
N ALA A 48 2.51 -2.97 11.85
CA ALA A 48 3.27 -4.16 12.25
C ALA A 48 3.59 -4.16 13.74
N GLN A 49 4.05 -3.03 14.27
CA GLN A 49 4.33 -2.87 15.69
C GLN A 49 3.06 -3.01 16.53
N TYR A 50 1.95 -2.40 16.09
CA TYR A 50 0.70 -2.41 16.83
C TYR A 50 0.11 -3.82 16.89
N VAL A 51 0.05 -4.53 15.75
CA VAL A 51 -0.45 -5.92 15.68
C VAL A 51 0.41 -6.83 16.55
N SER A 52 1.74 -6.76 16.43
CA SER A 52 2.66 -7.58 17.23
C SER A 52 2.56 -7.32 18.74
N SER A 53 2.18 -6.09 19.13
CA SER A 53 2.08 -5.72 20.55
C SER A 53 0.71 -6.05 21.17
N ASN A 54 -0.33 -6.23 20.35
CA ASN A 54 -1.71 -6.36 20.81
C ASN A 54 -2.38 -7.69 20.40
N SER A 55 -1.61 -8.61 19.79
CA SER A 55 -2.09 -9.93 19.39
C SER A 55 -1.01 -11.00 19.53
N ASP A 56 -1.33 -12.22 19.21
CA ASP A 56 -0.40 -13.36 19.12
C ASP A 56 0.19 -13.58 17.71
N VAL A 57 -0.03 -12.61 16.80
CA VAL A 57 0.61 -12.55 15.47
C VAL A 57 1.78 -11.60 15.50
N ASN A 58 2.97 -12.08 15.14
CA ASN A 58 4.16 -11.23 14.98
C ASN A 58 4.27 -10.73 13.55
N VAL A 59 4.25 -9.42 13.36
CA VAL A 59 4.42 -8.79 12.05
C VAL A 59 5.71 -8.00 12.00
N THR A 60 6.53 -8.24 10.98
CA THR A 60 7.76 -7.48 10.72
C THR A 60 7.61 -6.71 9.42
N ALA A 61 7.54 -5.39 9.50
CA ALA A 61 7.57 -4.55 8.30
C ALA A 61 9.00 -4.48 7.74
N VAL A 62 9.13 -4.63 6.43
CA VAL A 62 10.38 -4.50 5.69
C VAL A 62 10.22 -3.51 4.55
N THR A 63 11.31 -2.89 4.12
CA THR A 63 11.32 -2.07 2.91
C THR A 63 11.05 -2.91 1.68
N GLY A 64 10.37 -2.31 0.69
CA GLY A 64 10.08 -2.91 -0.61
C GLY A 64 10.31 -1.91 -1.73
N ASN A 65 10.24 -2.38 -2.97
CA ASN A 65 10.40 -1.54 -4.16
C ASN A 65 9.08 -0.98 -4.70
N GLY A 66 7.96 -1.27 -4.05
CA GLY A 66 6.62 -0.81 -4.42
C GLY A 66 5.76 -1.91 -5.02
N SER A 67 4.59 -1.53 -5.53
CA SER A 67 3.45 -2.41 -5.76
C SER A 67 3.74 -3.63 -6.65
N GLN A 68 4.37 -3.44 -7.81
CA GLN A 68 4.67 -4.54 -8.73
C GLN A 68 5.66 -5.52 -8.09
N ALA A 69 6.81 -5.02 -7.59
CA ALA A 69 7.82 -5.87 -6.96
C ALA A 69 7.27 -6.59 -5.73
N ASN A 70 6.42 -5.93 -4.94
CA ASN A 70 5.82 -6.53 -3.76
C ASN A 70 4.93 -7.72 -4.10
N VAL A 71 4.14 -7.64 -5.19
CA VAL A 71 3.30 -8.75 -5.66
C VAL A 71 4.17 -9.89 -6.21
N GLU A 72 5.18 -9.58 -7.02
CA GLU A 72 6.11 -10.58 -7.56
C GLU A 72 6.88 -11.31 -6.44
N ASP A 73 7.34 -10.58 -5.43
CA ASP A 73 8.04 -11.14 -4.26
C ASP A 73 7.11 -11.99 -3.38
N MET A 74 5.83 -11.61 -3.26
CA MET A 74 4.82 -12.45 -2.58
C MET A 74 4.58 -13.76 -3.33
N ASP A 75 4.41 -13.70 -4.65
CA ASP A 75 4.22 -14.89 -5.48
C ASP A 75 5.44 -15.83 -5.43
N ALA A 76 6.64 -15.24 -5.39
CA ALA A 76 7.88 -15.98 -5.17
C ALA A 76 8.03 -16.57 -3.75
N GLY A 77 7.11 -16.27 -2.82
CA GLY A 77 7.07 -16.81 -1.47
C GLY A 77 7.95 -16.08 -0.44
N PHE A 78 8.50 -14.91 -0.77
CA PHE A 78 9.38 -14.17 0.14
C PHE A 78 8.62 -13.49 1.29
N TYR A 79 7.41 -13.02 1.04
CA TYR A 79 6.61 -12.23 1.99
C TYR A 79 5.20 -12.80 2.15
N GLN A 80 4.61 -12.61 3.33
CA GLN A 80 3.26 -13.04 3.68
C GLN A 80 2.23 -11.93 3.48
N LEU A 81 2.64 -10.68 3.71
CA LEU A 81 1.82 -9.48 3.55
C LEU A 81 2.53 -8.49 2.64
N ALA A 82 1.77 -7.72 1.88
CA ALA A 82 2.30 -6.66 1.03
C ALA A 82 1.39 -5.44 0.99
N PHE A 83 1.98 -4.24 0.93
CA PHE A 83 1.28 -3.07 0.40
C PHE A 83 1.28 -3.10 -1.12
N CYS A 84 0.16 -2.71 -1.71
CA CYS A 84 -0.01 -2.58 -3.15
C CYS A 84 -1.00 -1.46 -3.49
N GLN A 85 -0.83 -0.80 -4.63
CA GLN A 85 -1.86 0.06 -5.22
C GLN A 85 -3.00 -0.81 -5.78
N SER A 86 -4.24 -0.34 -5.71
CA SER A 86 -5.41 -1.08 -6.17
C SER A 86 -5.41 -1.38 -7.67
N ASP A 87 -4.86 -0.50 -8.50
CA ASP A 87 -4.69 -0.71 -9.93
C ASP A 87 -3.68 -1.83 -10.21
N VAL A 88 -2.49 -1.77 -9.61
CA VAL A 88 -1.43 -2.79 -9.79
C VAL A 88 -1.88 -4.15 -9.25
N MET A 89 -2.56 -4.18 -8.11
CA MET A 89 -3.20 -5.39 -7.59
C MET A 89 -4.11 -6.04 -8.63
N SER A 90 -4.99 -5.25 -9.23
CA SER A 90 -5.94 -5.74 -10.24
C SER A 90 -5.27 -6.15 -11.54
N TYR A 91 -4.24 -5.40 -11.98
CA TYR A 91 -3.44 -5.77 -13.16
C TYR A 91 -2.71 -7.09 -12.95
N ALA A 92 -2.12 -7.30 -11.78
CA ALA A 92 -1.45 -8.55 -11.44
C ALA A 92 -2.44 -9.71 -11.43
N TYR A 93 -3.56 -9.56 -10.72
CA TYR A 93 -4.56 -10.61 -10.58
C TYR A 93 -5.19 -11.00 -11.93
N ALA A 94 -5.39 -10.04 -12.82
CA ALA A 94 -5.93 -10.27 -14.16
C ALA A 94 -4.87 -10.66 -15.22
N GLY A 95 -3.57 -10.52 -14.94
CA GLY A 95 -2.49 -10.72 -15.91
C GLY A 95 -2.52 -9.70 -17.05
N THR A 96 -2.73 -8.42 -16.70
CA THR A 96 -2.81 -7.32 -17.67
C THR A 96 -1.70 -6.29 -17.47
N ASN A 97 -1.55 -5.34 -18.38
CA ASN A 97 -0.50 -4.32 -18.34
C ASN A 97 0.91 -4.95 -18.27
N LEU A 98 1.76 -4.55 -17.32
CA LEU A 98 3.11 -5.11 -17.18
C LEU A 98 3.11 -6.60 -16.78
N PHE A 99 1.97 -7.16 -16.38
CA PHE A 99 1.83 -8.58 -16.09
C PHE A 99 1.41 -9.42 -17.33
N GLU A 100 1.20 -8.81 -18.50
CA GLU A 100 0.83 -9.57 -19.73
C GLU A 100 1.87 -10.64 -20.11
N GLU A 101 3.17 -10.35 -19.93
CA GLU A 101 4.24 -11.32 -20.22
C GLU A 101 4.43 -12.36 -19.12
N LEU A 102 4.15 -12.00 -17.86
CA LEU A 102 4.25 -12.88 -16.69
C LEU A 102 3.02 -13.79 -16.56
N GLY A 103 1.86 -13.34 -17.06
CA GLY A 103 0.57 -13.95 -16.81
C GLY A 103 -0.06 -13.47 -15.50
N ALA A 104 -1.23 -14.00 -15.19
CA ALA A 104 -1.94 -13.67 -13.96
C ALA A 104 -1.16 -14.17 -12.73
N VAL A 105 -1.07 -13.30 -11.73
CA VAL A 105 -0.55 -13.60 -10.39
C VAL A 105 -1.74 -13.58 -9.44
N ASP A 106 -2.26 -14.75 -9.09
CA ASP A 106 -3.48 -14.95 -8.30
C ASP A 106 -3.25 -15.73 -6.99
N SER A 107 -1.99 -15.74 -6.52
CA SER A 107 -1.57 -16.39 -5.27
C SER A 107 -1.79 -15.53 -4.02
N PHE A 108 -2.51 -14.43 -4.15
CA PHE A 108 -2.81 -13.48 -3.09
C PHE A 108 -4.28 -13.08 -3.07
N SER A 109 -4.70 -12.53 -1.92
CA SER A 109 -6.04 -11.99 -1.70
C SER A 109 -6.00 -10.72 -0.86
N VAL A 110 -7.10 -9.97 -0.86
CA VAL A 110 -7.21 -8.67 -0.19
C VAL A 110 -7.40 -8.85 1.32
N VAL A 111 -6.66 -8.07 2.10
CA VAL A 111 -6.92 -7.87 3.54
C VAL A 111 -7.82 -6.64 3.73
N GLY A 112 -7.53 -5.54 3.04
CA GLY A 112 -8.37 -4.34 3.04
C GLY A 112 -7.69 -3.15 2.38
N ALA A 113 -8.50 -2.20 1.87
CA ALA A 113 -8.03 -0.88 1.47
C ALA A 113 -7.88 0.01 2.72
N LEU A 114 -6.79 0.76 2.82
CA LEU A 114 -6.45 1.49 4.05
C LEU A 114 -6.61 3.01 3.92
N TYR A 115 -6.07 3.60 2.86
CA TYR A 115 -6.07 5.05 2.63
C TYR A 115 -5.88 5.36 1.16
N MET A 116 -6.05 6.64 0.79
CA MET A 116 -5.82 7.10 -0.58
C MET A 116 -4.38 7.61 -0.75
N GLU A 117 -3.73 7.21 -1.84
CA GLU A 117 -2.43 7.67 -2.27
C GLU A 117 -2.60 8.69 -3.39
N GLN A 118 -2.11 9.90 -3.16
CA GLN A 118 -2.17 10.98 -4.13
C GLN A 118 -1.04 10.86 -5.14
N VAL A 119 -1.32 11.10 -6.41
CA VAL A 119 -0.30 11.26 -7.45
C VAL A 119 0.30 12.66 -7.31
N GLN A 120 1.47 12.75 -6.70
CA GLN A 120 2.16 14.00 -6.42
C GLN A 120 3.28 14.19 -7.43
N ILE A 121 3.17 15.23 -8.27
CA ILE A 121 4.22 15.60 -9.23
C ILE A 121 4.99 16.76 -8.61
N VAL A 122 6.08 16.47 -7.91
CA VAL A 122 6.84 17.47 -7.16
C VAL A 122 7.98 18.06 -7.99
N THR A 123 8.17 19.38 -7.87
CA THR A 123 9.28 20.12 -8.46
C THR A 123 9.76 21.23 -7.52
N MET A 124 11.02 21.66 -7.66
CA MET A 124 11.57 22.87 -7.03
C MET A 124 11.65 24.03 -8.03
N ASN A 125 11.21 23.84 -9.27
CA ASN A 125 11.23 24.86 -10.31
C ASN A 125 9.84 25.51 -10.44
N PRO A 126 9.66 26.81 -10.08
CA PRO A 126 8.37 27.50 -10.15
C PRO A 126 7.86 27.73 -11.59
N ASP A 127 8.69 27.47 -12.62
CA ASP A 127 8.31 27.60 -14.01
C ASP A 127 7.65 26.32 -14.57
N ILE A 128 7.72 25.20 -13.86
CA ILE A 128 6.99 23.96 -14.19
C ILE A 128 5.63 24.02 -13.49
N LYS A 129 4.59 24.38 -14.23
CA LYS A 129 3.24 24.63 -13.70
C LYS A 129 2.21 23.62 -14.14
N THR A 130 2.43 23.00 -15.28
CA THR A 130 1.52 22.01 -15.89
C THR A 130 2.30 20.75 -16.23
N VAL A 131 1.58 19.63 -16.39
CA VAL A 131 2.19 18.36 -16.84
C VAL A 131 2.82 18.53 -18.23
N ALA A 132 2.28 19.40 -19.09
CA ALA A 132 2.85 19.68 -20.41
C ALA A 132 4.26 20.30 -20.34
N ASP A 133 4.60 21.02 -19.25
CA ASP A 133 5.93 21.61 -19.04
C ASP A 133 7.02 20.55 -18.76
N LEU A 134 6.62 19.31 -18.50
CA LEU A 134 7.55 18.18 -18.30
C LEU A 134 8.20 17.73 -19.62
N LYS A 135 7.71 18.16 -20.79
CA LYS A 135 8.29 17.78 -22.07
C LYS A 135 9.77 18.17 -22.16
N GLY A 136 10.63 17.17 -22.45
CA GLY A 136 12.08 17.31 -22.55
C GLY A 136 12.81 17.45 -21.20
N LYS A 137 12.09 17.36 -20.08
CA LYS A 137 12.66 17.44 -18.72
C LYS A 137 13.19 16.08 -18.24
N ASN A 138 14.08 16.14 -17.25
CA ASN A 138 14.51 14.96 -16.51
C ASN A 138 13.47 14.70 -15.41
N VAL A 139 12.71 13.62 -15.51
CA VAL A 139 11.59 13.35 -14.61
C VAL A 139 11.75 11.97 -13.97
N SER A 140 11.75 11.90 -12.64
CA SER A 140 11.65 10.63 -11.95
C SER A 140 10.22 10.10 -12.06
N ILE A 141 10.08 8.89 -12.59
CA ILE A 141 8.80 8.19 -12.78
C ILE A 141 8.67 6.97 -11.88
N GLY A 142 9.32 7.02 -10.70
CA GLY A 142 9.33 5.97 -9.69
C GLY A 142 10.47 4.96 -9.86
N ALA A 143 10.69 4.15 -8.86
CA ALA A 143 11.67 3.06 -8.93
C ALA A 143 11.18 1.95 -9.85
N LEU A 144 12.12 1.16 -10.40
CA LEU A 144 11.77 -0.05 -11.15
C LEU A 144 10.97 -1.01 -10.24
N GLY A 145 9.86 -1.53 -10.76
CA GLY A 145 8.94 -2.39 -10.00
C GLY A 145 7.96 -1.63 -9.10
N SER A 146 7.95 -0.28 -9.12
CA SER A 146 6.94 0.50 -8.40
C SER A 146 5.66 0.69 -9.21
N GLY A 147 4.51 0.87 -8.51
CA GLY A 147 3.26 1.26 -9.14
C GLY A 147 3.26 2.70 -9.68
N VAL A 148 4.19 3.55 -9.23
CA VAL A 148 4.33 4.95 -9.67
C VAL A 148 4.55 5.06 -11.17
N TYR A 149 5.26 4.10 -11.76
CA TYR A 149 5.50 4.07 -13.20
C TYR A 149 4.20 4.07 -14.01
N PHE A 150 3.22 3.24 -13.63
CA PHE A 150 1.92 3.17 -14.31
C PHE A 150 1.20 4.51 -14.25
N ASN A 151 1.16 5.12 -13.05
CA ASN A 151 0.50 6.40 -12.87
C ASN A 151 1.20 7.54 -13.63
N ALA A 152 2.54 7.50 -13.71
CA ALA A 152 3.29 8.48 -14.52
C ALA A 152 2.99 8.32 -16.02
N VAL A 153 2.93 7.07 -16.52
CA VAL A 153 2.57 6.78 -17.91
C VAL A 153 1.14 7.25 -18.22
N ASP A 154 0.18 6.97 -17.35
CA ASP A 154 -1.21 7.38 -17.52
C ASP A 154 -1.35 8.91 -17.53
N VAL A 155 -0.77 9.59 -16.53
CA VAL A 155 -0.83 11.05 -16.43
C VAL A 155 -0.15 11.71 -17.63
N LEU A 156 1.05 11.32 -18.01
CA LEU A 156 1.72 11.84 -19.19
C LEU A 156 0.91 11.55 -20.46
N GLY A 157 0.34 10.36 -20.56
CA GLY A 157 -0.45 9.89 -21.69
C GLY A 157 -1.68 10.76 -21.99
N VAL A 158 -2.46 11.17 -20.97
CA VAL A 158 -3.62 12.04 -21.16
C VAL A 158 -3.22 13.47 -21.62
N TYR A 159 -1.96 13.87 -21.45
CA TYR A 159 -1.39 15.09 -22.03
C TYR A 159 -0.76 14.85 -23.40
N GLY A 160 -0.84 13.64 -23.94
CA GLY A 160 -0.22 13.28 -25.22
C GLY A 160 1.30 13.17 -25.16
N LEU A 161 1.88 12.98 -23.97
CA LEU A 161 3.30 12.77 -23.76
C LEU A 161 3.59 11.27 -23.59
N ASP A 162 4.59 10.79 -24.32
CA ASP A 162 5.14 9.45 -24.16
C ASP A 162 6.24 9.48 -23.09
N ALA A 163 6.09 8.70 -22.04
CA ALA A 163 7.02 8.69 -20.90
C ALA A 163 8.46 8.31 -21.28
N GLU A 164 8.64 7.57 -22.39
CA GLU A 164 9.97 7.13 -22.83
C GLU A 164 10.57 7.99 -23.93
N LYS A 165 9.79 8.88 -24.58
CA LYS A 165 10.22 9.65 -25.74
C LYS A 165 10.14 11.15 -25.56
N ASP A 166 9.13 11.62 -24.80
CA ASP A 166 8.85 13.05 -24.66
C ASP A 166 9.46 13.67 -23.40
N ILE A 167 9.90 12.84 -22.44
CA ILE A 167 10.70 13.24 -21.28
C ILE A 167 12.02 12.46 -21.27
N ASN A 168 12.93 12.78 -20.32
CA ASN A 168 14.09 11.96 -20.00
C ASN A 168 13.76 11.20 -18.68
N PRO A 169 13.26 9.96 -18.78
CA PRO A 169 12.80 9.26 -17.59
C PRO A 169 13.98 8.84 -16.68
N VAL A 170 13.77 8.97 -15.39
CA VAL A 170 14.70 8.53 -14.36
C VAL A 170 13.95 7.59 -13.41
N TYR A 171 14.55 6.46 -13.08
CA TYR A 171 13.95 5.43 -12.23
C TYR A 171 14.60 5.44 -10.86
N GLN A 172 13.97 6.12 -9.90
CA GLN A 172 14.52 6.36 -8.57
C GLN A 172 13.48 6.12 -7.47
N SER A 173 13.97 5.80 -6.26
CA SER A 173 13.16 5.84 -5.05
C SER A 173 12.71 7.27 -4.72
N PHE A 174 11.73 7.43 -3.82
CA PHE A 174 11.28 8.77 -3.40
C PHE A 174 12.40 9.57 -2.73
N GLY A 175 13.24 8.93 -1.91
CA GLY A 175 14.37 9.57 -1.27
C GLY A 175 15.43 10.02 -2.27
N ASP A 176 15.81 9.14 -3.21
CA ASP A 176 16.78 9.50 -4.26
C ASP A 176 16.24 10.59 -5.19
N SER A 177 14.91 10.58 -5.46
CA SER A 177 14.26 11.63 -6.25
C SER A 177 14.30 12.98 -5.54
N ALA A 178 14.01 13.01 -4.23
CA ALA A 178 14.11 14.23 -3.44
C ALA A 178 15.54 14.81 -3.42
N GLU A 179 16.55 13.96 -3.22
CA GLU A 179 17.96 14.39 -3.29
C GLU A 179 18.35 14.85 -4.70
N SER A 180 17.86 14.17 -5.75
CA SER A 180 18.14 14.56 -7.13
C SER A 180 17.47 15.89 -7.52
N LEU A 181 16.26 16.17 -7.00
CA LEU A 181 15.59 17.48 -7.13
C LEU A 181 16.40 18.58 -6.44
N LYS A 182 16.81 18.36 -5.21
CA LYS A 182 17.62 19.29 -4.42
C LYS A 182 18.94 19.62 -5.09
N ASP A 183 19.58 18.62 -5.70
CA ASP A 183 20.82 18.76 -6.42
C ASP A 183 20.66 19.35 -7.85
N GLY A 184 19.41 19.54 -8.31
CA GLY A 184 19.11 20.01 -9.68
C GLY A 184 19.48 19.00 -10.77
N LYS A 185 19.55 17.70 -10.43
CA LYS A 185 19.83 16.61 -11.38
C LYS A 185 18.60 16.18 -12.16
N ILE A 186 17.42 16.33 -11.56
CA ILE A 186 16.12 16.14 -12.20
C ILE A 186 15.26 17.38 -12.01
N ASP A 187 14.28 17.56 -12.88
CA ASP A 187 13.40 18.73 -12.92
C ASP A 187 12.10 18.50 -12.13
N ALA A 188 11.59 17.26 -12.13
CA ALA A 188 10.38 16.87 -11.42
C ALA A 188 10.44 15.39 -11.03
N ALA A 189 9.56 14.98 -10.10
CA ALA A 189 9.41 13.59 -9.72
C ALA A 189 7.93 13.24 -9.46
N PHE A 190 7.50 12.09 -9.95
CA PHE A 190 6.26 11.46 -9.56
C PHE A 190 6.45 10.72 -8.23
N ILE A 191 5.62 11.04 -7.26
CA ILE A 191 5.56 10.39 -5.94
C ILE A 191 4.09 10.03 -5.69
N VAL A 192 3.77 8.74 -5.76
CA VAL A 192 2.42 8.25 -5.47
C VAL A 192 2.42 7.67 -4.07
N SER A 193 1.81 8.40 -3.15
CA SER A 193 1.91 8.12 -1.73
C SER A 193 0.86 8.91 -0.96
N GLY A 194 0.57 8.52 0.27
CA GLY A 194 -0.29 9.33 1.15
C GLY A 194 0.37 10.67 1.49
N ALA A 195 -0.31 11.78 1.21
CA ALA A 195 0.15 13.10 1.63
C ALA A 195 -0.22 13.36 3.12
N PRO A 196 0.68 14.03 3.91
CA PRO A 196 2.05 14.39 3.56
C PRO A 196 2.98 13.17 3.48
N THR A 197 3.88 13.19 2.48
CA THR A 197 4.90 12.16 2.27
C THR A 197 6.23 12.64 2.83
N THR A 198 6.95 11.79 3.56
CA THR A 198 8.23 12.15 4.21
C THR A 198 9.24 12.73 3.22
N ALA A 199 9.42 12.11 2.04
CA ALA A 199 10.36 12.58 1.03
C ALA A 199 10.09 14.04 0.59
N ILE A 200 8.80 14.43 0.42
CA ILE A 200 8.43 15.80 0.03
C ILE A 200 8.54 16.76 1.21
N THR A 201 8.16 16.31 2.42
CA THR A 201 8.31 17.11 3.63
C THR A 201 9.78 17.44 3.89
N ASP A 202 10.68 16.48 3.76
CA ASP A 202 12.12 16.68 3.93
C ASP A 202 12.67 17.60 2.83
N LEU A 203 12.24 17.44 1.57
CA LEU A 203 12.61 18.31 0.47
C LEU A 203 12.19 19.76 0.73
N ALA A 204 10.98 19.99 1.26
CA ALA A 204 10.45 21.32 1.61
C ALA A 204 11.27 22.02 2.71
N THR A 205 12.03 21.30 3.52
CA THR A 205 12.96 21.91 4.48
C THR A 205 14.19 22.52 3.81
N SER A 206 14.49 22.13 2.56
CA SER A 206 15.67 22.55 1.81
C SER A 206 15.40 23.71 0.85
N GLY A 207 14.15 24.02 0.56
CA GLY A 207 13.73 25.09 -0.34
C GLY A 207 12.25 25.01 -0.67
N ASP A 208 11.78 25.95 -1.49
CA ASP A 208 10.40 25.97 -1.94
C ASP A 208 10.09 24.75 -2.81
N VAL A 209 8.99 24.08 -2.53
CA VAL A 209 8.46 22.97 -3.32
C VAL A 209 7.13 23.36 -3.94
N TYR A 210 6.86 22.80 -5.11
CA TYR A 210 5.62 22.99 -5.85
C TYR A 210 5.09 21.61 -6.24
N LEU A 211 3.78 21.43 -6.21
CA LEU A 211 3.12 20.31 -6.85
C LEU A 211 2.48 20.78 -8.16
N VAL A 212 2.78 20.09 -9.25
CA VAL A 212 2.19 20.34 -10.55
C VAL A 212 0.74 19.85 -10.53
N SER A 213 -0.20 20.81 -10.67
CA SER A 213 -1.64 20.49 -10.73
C SER A 213 -2.01 19.77 -12.02
N ILE A 214 -2.96 18.86 -11.93
CA ILE A 214 -3.64 18.22 -13.07
C ILE A 214 -4.95 18.99 -13.31
N GLU A 215 -5.18 19.47 -14.53
CA GLU A 215 -6.39 20.21 -14.86
C GLU A 215 -7.64 19.33 -14.76
N PRO A 216 -8.82 19.88 -14.36
CA PRO A 216 -10.04 19.10 -14.14
C PRO A 216 -10.43 18.21 -15.32
N GLU A 217 -10.27 18.69 -16.57
CA GLU A 217 -10.58 17.93 -17.77
C GLU A 217 -9.65 16.71 -17.92
N LYS A 218 -8.39 16.81 -17.46
CA LYS A 218 -7.41 15.72 -17.50
C LYS A 218 -7.65 14.72 -16.37
N ILE A 219 -8.16 15.19 -15.24
CA ILE A 219 -8.65 14.31 -14.16
C ILE A 219 -9.82 13.46 -14.66
N ASP A 220 -10.78 14.07 -15.38
CA ASP A 220 -11.90 13.34 -15.98
C ASP A 220 -11.42 12.30 -17.01
N GLU A 221 -10.42 12.65 -17.85
CA GLU A 221 -9.80 11.71 -18.79
C GLU A 221 -9.13 10.52 -18.06
N LEU A 222 -8.41 10.77 -16.96
CA LEU A 222 -7.78 9.71 -16.14
C LEU A 222 -8.81 8.79 -15.50
N ILE A 223 -9.90 9.33 -14.96
CA ILE A 223 -10.99 8.53 -14.36
C ILE A 223 -11.70 7.70 -15.45
N ALA A 224 -11.85 8.24 -16.66
CA ALA A 224 -12.40 7.49 -17.79
C ALA A 224 -11.45 6.40 -18.30
N LEU A 225 -10.12 6.60 -18.16
CA LEU A 225 -9.09 5.62 -18.54
C LEU A 225 -9.05 4.44 -17.56
N SER A 226 -9.13 4.72 -16.25
CA SER A 226 -8.99 3.70 -15.22
C SER A 226 -9.95 3.96 -14.04
N PRO A 227 -10.76 2.95 -13.66
CA PRO A 227 -11.74 3.07 -12.56
C PRO A 227 -11.07 3.17 -11.18
N TYR A 228 -9.76 3.00 -11.09
CA TYR A 228 -9.02 3.07 -9.82
C TYR A 228 -8.69 4.50 -9.42
N TYR A 229 -8.73 5.45 -10.37
CA TYR A 229 -8.52 6.87 -10.08
C TYR A 229 -9.77 7.53 -9.49
N SER A 230 -9.55 8.37 -8.49
CA SER A 230 -10.54 9.29 -7.96
C SER A 230 -9.96 10.72 -7.90
N PRO A 231 -10.79 11.77 -8.06
CA PRO A 231 -10.30 13.14 -7.97
C PRO A 231 -9.85 13.45 -6.56
N ASN A 232 -8.76 14.20 -6.43
CA ASN A 232 -8.22 14.60 -5.14
C ASN A 232 -7.61 16.01 -5.21
N THR A 233 -7.48 16.67 -4.07
CA THR A 233 -6.79 17.96 -3.93
C THR A 233 -5.86 17.89 -2.72
N ILE A 234 -4.60 18.28 -2.91
CA ILE A 234 -3.61 18.41 -1.86
C ILE A 234 -3.56 19.88 -1.45
N ALA A 235 -3.91 20.15 -0.19
CA ALA A 235 -3.95 21.51 0.33
C ALA A 235 -2.55 22.13 0.38
N ALA A 236 -2.47 23.43 0.12
CA ALA A 236 -1.24 24.18 0.09
C ALA A 236 -0.42 24.07 1.39
N ASP A 237 -1.09 24.02 2.54
CA ASP A 237 -0.46 23.94 3.86
C ASP A 237 0.19 22.59 4.13
N THR A 238 -0.14 21.54 3.34
CA THR A 238 0.47 20.21 3.49
C THR A 238 2.00 20.25 3.41
N TYR A 239 2.53 21.07 2.51
CA TYR A 239 3.98 21.23 2.28
C TYR A 239 4.45 22.70 2.29
N GLY A 240 3.58 23.65 2.66
CA GLY A 240 3.88 25.06 2.65
C GLY A 240 3.94 25.68 1.25
N MET A 241 3.15 25.14 0.32
CA MET A 241 3.06 25.59 -1.07
C MET A 241 2.25 26.88 -1.20
N PRO A 242 2.38 27.63 -2.33
CA PRO A 242 1.62 28.86 -2.54
C PRO A 242 0.14 28.64 -2.83
N GLU A 243 -0.25 27.45 -3.34
CA GLU A 243 -1.61 27.11 -3.74
C GLU A 243 -1.87 25.62 -3.63
N ASP A 244 -3.17 25.24 -3.59
CA ASP A 244 -3.60 23.86 -3.60
C ASP A 244 -3.25 23.18 -4.94
N ALA A 245 -2.99 21.87 -4.91
CA ALA A 245 -2.73 21.09 -6.11
C ALA A 245 -3.86 20.08 -6.37
N ASN A 246 -4.54 20.21 -7.51
CA ASN A 246 -5.50 19.21 -7.96
C ASN A 246 -4.76 18.01 -8.55
N THR A 247 -5.23 16.81 -8.23
CA THR A 247 -4.63 15.58 -8.69
C THR A 247 -5.64 14.43 -8.68
N VAL A 248 -5.17 13.22 -8.93
CA VAL A 248 -5.91 11.98 -8.72
C VAL A 248 -5.30 11.18 -7.59
N ALA A 249 -6.09 10.30 -6.99
CA ALA A 249 -5.66 9.39 -5.96
C ALA A 249 -6.13 7.97 -6.24
N ILE A 250 -5.44 7.01 -5.65
CA ILE A 250 -5.60 5.57 -5.82
C ILE A 250 -5.60 4.90 -4.45
N ALA A 251 -6.29 3.78 -4.27
CA ALA A 251 -6.32 3.11 -2.97
C ALA A 251 -5.00 2.37 -2.67
N ALA A 252 -4.48 2.55 -1.46
CA ALA A 252 -3.45 1.69 -0.88
C ALA A 252 -4.13 0.48 -0.23
N VAL A 253 -3.75 -0.72 -0.66
CA VAL A 253 -4.36 -1.99 -0.23
C VAL A 253 -3.31 -2.84 0.47
N VAL A 254 -3.70 -3.55 1.53
CA VAL A 254 -2.91 -4.64 2.10
C VAL A 254 -3.38 -5.96 1.48
N LEU A 255 -2.44 -6.72 0.97
CA LEU A 255 -2.60 -8.04 0.41
C LEU A 255 -2.01 -9.08 1.37
N ALA A 256 -2.58 -10.28 1.36
CA ALA A 256 -2.02 -11.45 2.02
C ALA A 256 -1.83 -12.57 1.01
N ARG A 257 -0.74 -13.34 1.12
CA ARG A 257 -0.55 -14.56 0.34
C ARG A 257 -1.57 -15.61 0.80
N ASP A 258 -2.17 -16.33 -0.13
CA ASP A 258 -3.31 -17.24 0.10
C ASP A 258 -3.00 -18.43 1.01
N ASP A 259 -1.72 -18.78 1.20
CA ASP A 259 -1.29 -19.85 2.10
C ASP A 259 -1.10 -19.41 3.57
N VAL A 260 -1.29 -18.12 3.88
CA VAL A 260 -1.30 -17.63 5.26
C VAL A 260 -2.58 -18.11 5.96
N SER A 261 -2.49 -18.44 7.23
CA SER A 261 -3.64 -18.98 7.95
C SER A 261 -4.80 -18.00 8.07
N GLU A 262 -6.04 -18.52 7.99
CA GLU A 262 -7.26 -17.72 8.21
C GLU A 262 -7.20 -16.99 9.55
N ASP A 263 -6.76 -17.69 10.62
CA ASP A 263 -6.73 -17.13 11.97
C ASP A 263 -5.70 -15.99 12.11
N ALA A 264 -4.55 -16.06 11.42
CA ALA A 264 -3.56 -14.99 11.45
C ALA A 264 -4.07 -13.73 10.73
N ILE A 265 -4.67 -13.88 9.55
CA ILE A 265 -5.23 -12.73 8.80
C ILE A 265 -6.48 -12.18 9.49
N TYR A 266 -7.33 -13.03 10.05
CA TYR A 266 -8.43 -12.55 10.89
C TYR A 266 -7.93 -11.70 12.06
N THR A 267 -6.93 -12.20 12.78
CA THR A 267 -6.33 -11.50 13.92
C THR A 267 -5.69 -10.19 13.51
N PHE A 268 -4.92 -10.19 12.41
CA PHE A 268 -4.33 -8.97 11.83
C PHE A 268 -5.42 -7.95 11.48
N THR A 269 -6.42 -8.34 10.69
CA THR A 269 -7.51 -7.46 10.24
C THR A 269 -8.28 -6.88 11.42
N LYS A 270 -8.67 -7.74 12.36
CA LYS A 270 -9.38 -7.34 13.58
C LYS A 270 -8.56 -6.33 14.40
N THR A 271 -7.28 -6.60 14.63
CA THR A 271 -6.42 -5.72 15.44
C THR A 271 -6.27 -4.34 14.78
N VAL A 272 -6.16 -4.28 13.45
CA VAL A 272 -6.04 -3.00 12.72
C VAL A 272 -7.34 -2.19 12.73
N PHE A 273 -8.50 -2.85 12.57
CA PHE A 273 -9.77 -2.16 12.36
C PHE A 273 -10.67 -2.04 13.58
N ASP A 274 -10.40 -2.74 14.69
CA ASP A 274 -11.19 -2.58 15.93
C ASP A 274 -10.96 -1.21 16.60
N ASP A 275 -9.72 -0.70 16.57
CA ASP A 275 -9.39 0.64 17.10
C ASP A 275 -8.31 1.32 16.25
N PRO A 276 -8.68 1.87 15.08
CA PRO A 276 -7.74 2.62 14.23
C PRO A 276 -7.09 3.81 14.94
N SER A 277 -7.78 4.41 15.95
CA SER A 277 -7.27 5.58 16.65
C SER A 277 -6.02 5.28 17.51
N ALA A 278 -5.77 4.02 17.83
CA ALA A 278 -4.58 3.58 18.54
C ALA A 278 -3.31 3.55 17.65
N LEU A 279 -3.47 3.54 16.33
CA LEU A 279 -2.36 3.58 15.38
C LEU A 279 -1.76 4.99 15.32
N GLN A 280 -0.51 5.13 15.74
CA GLN A 280 0.18 6.42 15.85
C GLN A 280 0.69 6.92 14.50
N HIS A 281 -0.23 7.15 13.55
CA HIS A 281 0.08 7.64 12.20
C HIS A 281 -1.09 8.46 11.65
N GLY A 282 -0.82 9.52 10.87
CA GLY A 282 -1.87 10.40 10.32
C GLY A 282 -2.88 9.65 9.43
N LYS A 283 -2.44 8.65 8.68
CA LYS A 283 -3.30 7.83 7.83
C LYS A 283 -4.28 6.92 8.59
N ALA A 284 -4.09 6.73 9.88
CA ALA A 284 -5.03 5.98 10.70
C ALA A 284 -6.44 6.61 10.74
N ALA A 285 -6.52 7.93 10.57
CA ALA A 285 -7.80 8.65 10.49
C ALA A 285 -8.61 8.36 9.22
N GLU A 286 -7.98 7.79 8.17
CA GLU A 286 -8.63 7.41 6.92
C GLU A 286 -9.19 5.98 6.95
N LEU A 287 -8.79 5.16 7.94
CA LEU A 287 -9.26 3.79 8.08
C LEU A 287 -10.76 3.76 8.38
N SER A 288 -11.50 3.03 7.55
CA SER A 288 -12.92 2.74 7.77
C SER A 288 -13.26 1.37 7.20
N LEU A 289 -14.26 0.71 7.79
CA LEU A 289 -14.70 -0.60 7.30
C LEU A 289 -15.31 -0.52 5.90
N ASP A 290 -16.03 0.57 5.60
CA ASP A 290 -16.61 0.78 4.26
C ASP A 290 -15.54 0.89 3.19
N PHE A 291 -14.46 1.63 3.46
CA PHE A 291 -13.34 1.75 2.53
C PHE A 291 -12.53 0.45 2.46
N ALA A 292 -12.26 -0.19 3.60
CA ALA A 292 -11.50 -1.43 3.66
C ALA A 292 -12.16 -2.57 2.86
N SER A 293 -13.51 -2.59 2.78
CA SER A 293 -14.30 -3.60 2.08
C SER A 293 -14.72 -3.19 0.66
N SER A 294 -14.18 -2.10 0.11
CA SER A 294 -14.62 -1.54 -1.17
C SER A 294 -14.04 -2.23 -2.42
N ILE A 295 -13.06 -3.11 -2.27
CA ILE A 295 -12.46 -3.84 -3.39
C ILE A 295 -13.42 -4.93 -3.88
N THR A 296 -13.65 -4.99 -5.20
CA THR A 296 -14.66 -5.90 -5.78
C THR A 296 -14.13 -6.83 -6.88
N ASP A 297 -12.96 -6.55 -7.40
CA ASP A 297 -12.34 -7.26 -8.55
C ASP A 297 -11.27 -8.29 -8.16
N VAL A 298 -10.80 -8.24 -6.93
CA VAL A 298 -9.91 -9.23 -6.32
C VAL A 298 -10.56 -9.77 -5.05
N PRO A 299 -10.59 -11.09 -4.82
CA PRO A 299 -11.26 -11.65 -3.63
C PRO A 299 -10.49 -11.32 -2.35
N TYR A 300 -11.22 -11.29 -1.24
CA TYR A 300 -10.64 -11.12 0.09
C TYR A 300 -10.09 -12.44 0.64
N HIS A 301 -9.06 -12.32 1.47
CA HIS A 301 -8.57 -13.44 2.26
C HIS A 301 -9.67 -13.94 3.21
N PRO A 302 -9.82 -15.27 3.41
CA PRO A 302 -10.88 -15.83 4.27
C PRO A 302 -10.90 -15.23 5.67
N GLY A 303 -9.73 -14.96 6.27
CA GLY A 303 -9.62 -14.33 7.60
C GLY A 303 -10.14 -12.89 7.61
N ALA A 304 -9.84 -12.10 6.58
CA ALA A 304 -10.37 -10.75 6.44
C ALA A 304 -11.88 -10.77 6.23
N ALA A 305 -12.36 -11.62 5.32
CA ALA A 305 -13.80 -11.78 5.04
C ALA A 305 -14.58 -12.19 6.29
N LYS A 306 -14.03 -13.09 7.12
CA LYS A 306 -14.62 -13.49 8.40
C LYS A 306 -14.79 -12.30 9.35
N TYR A 307 -13.77 -11.44 9.47
CA TYR A 307 -13.87 -10.23 10.28
C TYR A 307 -14.94 -9.26 9.73
N PHE A 308 -14.95 -9.00 8.42
CA PHE A 308 -15.97 -8.13 7.82
C PHE A 308 -17.38 -8.67 8.01
N ALA A 309 -17.60 -9.98 7.88
CA ALA A 309 -18.90 -10.62 8.12
C ALA A 309 -19.36 -10.43 9.58
N GLU A 310 -18.47 -10.46 10.57
CA GLU A 310 -18.79 -10.15 11.96
C GLU A 310 -19.22 -8.68 12.16
N GLN A 311 -18.77 -7.79 11.28
CA GLN A 311 -19.18 -6.38 11.25
C GLN A 311 -20.43 -6.14 10.39
N GLY A 312 -21.04 -7.21 9.85
CA GLY A 312 -22.23 -7.14 9.00
C GLY A 312 -21.95 -6.76 7.55
N ILE A 313 -20.68 -6.88 7.09
CA ILE A 313 -20.26 -6.55 5.74
C ILE A 313 -19.87 -7.84 5.01
N GLU A 314 -20.55 -8.13 3.90
CA GLU A 314 -20.25 -9.30 3.06
C GLU A 314 -19.29 -8.89 1.94
N VAL A 315 -18.18 -9.60 1.82
CA VAL A 315 -17.19 -9.44 0.74
C VAL A 315 -16.96 -10.78 0.03
N ALA A 316 -16.53 -10.73 -1.24
CA ALA A 316 -16.15 -11.95 -1.96
C ALA A 316 -14.83 -12.48 -1.43
N ALA A 317 -14.81 -13.73 -0.94
CA ALA A 317 -13.60 -14.37 -0.41
C ALA A 317 -13.08 -15.46 -1.34
N VAL A 318 -11.77 -15.78 -1.22
CA VAL A 318 -11.17 -16.98 -1.81
C VAL A 318 -11.87 -18.22 -1.23
N LYS A 319 -12.10 -19.25 -2.06
CA LYS A 319 -12.81 -20.47 -1.67
C LYS A 319 -11.87 -21.49 -1.07
#